data_3f325ca367f38dfff7b43ca44fb0a488
#
_entry.id   3f325ca367f38dfff7b43ca44fb0a488
#
_cell.length_a   1.000
_cell.length_b   1.000
_cell.length_c   1.000
_cell.angle_alpha   90.00
_cell.angle_beta   90.00
_cell.angle_gamma   90.00
#
_symmetry.space_group_name_H-M   'P 1'
#
loop_
_entity.id
_entity.type
_entity.pdbx_description
1 polymer ?
#
loop_
_entity_poly.entity_id
_entity_poly.type
_entity_poly.pdbx_seq_one_letter_code
_entity_poly.pdbx_strand_id
1 'polypeptide(L)'
;ADKIAGVTFDGRHVWFASGDRLNAFDPASGKVVRTINVSAHAGTAFDGRHLFQIAEDRIQKIDPHTGRVLATIPAPGGGRDSGLAWAEGALWVGQYRERKIPQIDPQTGAILRTIESNRFVTGVTWVDGELWHGTWEGDESDLTRVDPQTGEVLERLKMPAGTAVSGLESDGGDQFFCGGGNSGKVRAVRRPKRG
;
A
#
# COMPACT_ATOMS: atom_id res chain seq x y z
N ALA A 1 16.53 -9.81 -7.53
CA ALA A 1 15.72 -8.60 -7.36
C ALA A 1 15.44 -8.41 -5.88
N ASP A 2 15.44 -7.17 -5.43
CA ASP A 2 15.18 -6.86 -4.04
C ASP A 2 13.71 -7.16 -3.71
N LYS A 3 13.44 -7.49 -2.45
CA LYS A 3 12.10 -7.71 -1.97
C LYS A 3 11.26 -6.43 -2.10
N ILE A 4 10.08 -6.52 -2.68
CA ILE A 4 9.13 -5.42 -2.79
C ILE A 4 8.16 -5.46 -1.61
N ALA A 5 8.07 -4.37 -0.88
CA ALA A 5 7.12 -4.18 0.22
C ALA A 5 5.91 -3.35 -0.23
N GLY A 6 5.92 -2.04 -0.03
CA GLY A 6 4.84 -1.14 -0.41
C GLY A 6 4.89 -0.74 -1.89
N VAL A 7 3.73 -0.36 -2.43
CA VAL A 7 3.56 0.15 -3.80
C VAL A 7 2.61 1.33 -3.76
N THR A 8 2.92 2.40 -4.51
CA THR A 8 2.01 3.51 -4.77
C THR A 8 2.16 4.03 -6.19
N PHE A 9 1.25 4.90 -6.62
CA PHE A 9 1.23 5.48 -7.96
C PHE A 9 1.02 6.99 -7.89
N ASP A 10 1.89 7.74 -8.54
CA ASP A 10 1.86 9.21 -8.50
C ASP A 10 1.12 9.85 -9.70
N GLY A 11 0.41 9.03 -10.47
CA GLY A 11 -0.25 9.44 -11.72
C GLY A 11 0.62 9.24 -12.97
N ARG A 12 1.91 8.97 -12.80
CA ARG A 12 2.86 8.76 -13.90
C ARG A 12 3.78 7.57 -13.66
N HIS A 13 4.32 7.46 -12.47
CA HIS A 13 5.27 6.41 -12.10
C HIS A 13 4.73 5.55 -10.97
N VAL A 14 5.09 4.29 -10.99
CA VAL A 14 4.85 3.37 -9.88
C VAL A 14 6.06 3.44 -8.95
N TRP A 15 5.79 3.73 -7.68
CA TRP A 15 6.78 3.71 -6.62
C TRP A 15 6.71 2.41 -5.85
N PHE A 16 7.84 1.83 -5.52
CA PHE A 16 7.89 0.65 -4.66
C PHE A 16 8.98 0.77 -3.59
N ALA A 17 8.65 0.25 -2.42
CA ALA A 17 9.54 0.22 -1.27
C ALA A 17 10.38 -1.06 -1.28
N SER A 18 11.68 -0.91 -1.03
CA SER A 18 12.63 -2.02 -0.97
C SER A 18 13.72 -1.73 0.08
N GLY A 19 13.42 -2.07 1.33
CA GLY A 19 14.35 -1.97 2.45
C GLY A 19 14.77 -0.55 2.81
N ASP A 20 15.80 -0.05 2.17
CA ASP A 20 16.39 1.27 2.39
C ASP A 20 16.21 2.23 1.20
N ARG A 21 15.31 1.89 0.29
CA ARG A 21 15.07 2.68 -0.93
C ARG A 21 13.60 2.70 -1.34
N LEU A 22 13.19 3.87 -1.86
CA LEU A 22 12.01 4.03 -2.69
C LEU A 22 12.44 4.17 -4.14
N ASN A 23 11.90 3.33 -5.01
CA ASN A 23 12.21 3.35 -6.43
C ASN A 23 10.95 3.69 -7.22
N ALA A 24 11.09 4.59 -8.20
CA ALA A 24 10.04 4.87 -9.16
C ALA A 24 10.38 4.25 -10.51
N PHE A 25 9.42 3.60 -11.13
CA PHE A 25 9.59 3.09 -12.49
C PHE A 25 8.46 3.55 -13.41
N ASP A 26 8.78 3.62 -14.70
CA ASP A 26 7.79 3.85 -15.76
C ASP A 26 7.04 2.53 -16.02
N PRO A 27 5.71 2.48 -15.80
CA PRO A 27 4.96 1.23 -15.98
C PRO A 27 4.90 0.75 -17.44
N ALA A 28 5.11 1.64 -18.41
CA ALA A 28 5.13 1.27 -19.82
C ALA A 28 6.42 0.55 -20.22
N SER A 29 7.57 0.99 -19.71
CA SER A 29 8.89 0.43 -20.04
C SER A 29 9.45 -0.53 -18.98
N GLY A 30 8.94 -0.46 -17.75
CA GLY A 30 9.48 -1.17 -16.60
C GLY A 30 10.83 -0.65 -16.10
N LYS A 31 11.31 0.47 -16.66
CA LYS A 31 12.61 1.03 -16.28
C LYS A 31 12.49 1.89 -15.03
N VAL A 32 13.40 1.68 -14.08
CA VAL A 32 13.55 2.56 -12.92
C VAL A 32 14.08 3.90 -13.39
N VAL A 33 13.34 4.97 -13.07
CA VAL A 33 13.65 6.35 -13.47
C VAL A 33 14.15 7.19 -12.32
N ARG A 34 13.92 6.75 -11.07
CA ARG A 34 14.34 7.47 -9.87
C ARG A 34 14.48 6.53 -8.68
N THR A 35 15.44 6.84 -7.82
CA THR A 35 15.66 6.18 -6.53
C THR A 35 15.86 7.23 -5.46
N ILE A 36 15.17 7.06 -4.32
CA ILE A 36 15.33 7.85 -3.10
C ILE A 36 15.90 6.92 -2.02
N ASN A 37 17.03 7.28 -1.45
CA ASN A 37 17.61 6.57 -0.31
C ASN A 37 16.90 6.99 0.97
N VAL A 38 16.01 6.14 1.45
CA VAL A 38 15.20 6.35 2.65
C VAL A 38 14.70 4.99 3.14
N SER A 39 14.59 4.84 4.46
CA SER A 39 14.01 3.61 5.03
C SER A 39 12.61 3.36 4.49
N ALA A 40 12.38 2.18 3.94
CA ALA A 40 11.16 1.84 3.20
C ALA A 40 10.81 0.35 3.41
N HIS A 41 10.28 0.04 4.60
CA HIS A 41 10.13 -1.34 5.06
C HIS A 41 8.76 -1.95 4.77
N ALA A 42 7.72 -1.15 4.57
CA ALA A 42 6.35 -1.61 4.38
C ALA A 42 5.58 -0.67 3.44
N GLY A 43 4.30 -0.40 3.71
CA GLY A 43 3.40 0.34 2.85
C GLY A 43 3.87 1.73 2.42
N THR A 44 3.48 2.10 1.22
CA THR A 44 3.75 3.39 0.59
C THR A 44 2.43 3.97 0.08
N ALA A 45 2.22 5.28 0.25
CA ALA A 45 1.06 6.00 -0.27
C ALA A 45 1.46 7.35 -0.86
N PHE A 46 0.59 7.92 -1.69
CA PHE A 46 0.77 9.22 -2.32
C PHE A 46 -0.50 10.06 -2.17
N ASP A 47 -0.36 11.29 -1.69
CA ASP A 47 -1.49 12.19 -1.42
C ASP A 47 -1.81 13.17 -2.57
N GLY A 48 -1.17 12.99 -3.71
CA GLY A 48 -1.19 13.90 -4.85
C GLY A 48 -0.01 14.87 -4.88
N ARG A 49 0.77 14.94 -3.82
CA ARG A 49 1.93 15.84 -3.69
C ARG A 49 3.12 15.20 -2.98
N HIS A 50 2.88 14.45 -1.92
CA HIS A 50 3.92 13.85 -1.09
C HIS A 50 3.77 12.33 -1.01
N LEU A 51 4.89 11.64 -0.84
CA LEU A 51 4.91 10.23 -0.50
C LEU A 51 4.81 10.06 1.02
N PHE A 52 4.08 9.02 1.44
CA PHE A 52 4.08 8.52 2.81
C PHE A 52 4.67 7.12 2.80
N GLN A 53 5.60 6.86 3.69
CA GLN A 53 6.32 5.59 3.75
C GLN A 53 6.42 5.07 5.17
N ILE A 54 5.95 3.85 5.38
CA ILE A 54 6.16 3.13 6.64
C ILE A 54 7.61 2.68 6.74
N ALA A 55 8.26 3.08 7.83
CA ALA A 55 9.61 2.71 8.18
C ALA A 55 9.66 2.31 9.65
N GLU A 56 9.65 1.00 9.93
CA GLU A 56 9.59 0.44 11.28
C GLU A 56 8.37 0.95 12.06
N ASP A 57 8.57 1.71 13.12
CA ASP A 57 7.53 2.22 14.03
C ASP A 57 6.98 3.61 13.65
N ARG A 58 7.34 4.12 12.47
CA ARG A 58 6.97 5.47 12.01
C ARG A 58 6.49 5.49 10.57
N ILE A 59 5.78 6.55 10.21
CA ILE A 59 5.41 6.89 8.85
C ILE A 59 6.10 8.20 8.49
N GLN A 60 6.87 8.21 7.42
CA GLN A 60 7.62 9.36 6.93
C GLN A 60 6.83 10.03 5.81
N LYS A 61 6.67 11.35 5.88
CA LYS A 61 6.19 12.18 4.77
C LYS A 61 7.40 12.67 3.98
N ILE A 62 7.45 12.37 2.70
CA ILE A 62 8.64 12.56 1.86
C ILE A 62 8.30 13.44 0.67
N ASP A 63 9.16 14.41 0.37
CA ASP A 63 9.13 15.16 -0.88
C ASP A 63 9.64 14.25 -2.02
N PRO A 64 8.81 13.91 -3.02
CA PRO A 64 9.23 13.02 -4.09
C PRO A 64 10.28 13.63 -5.03
N HIS A 65 10.42 14.95 -5.04
CA HIS A 65 11.40 15.65 -5.89
C HIS A 65 12.79 15.69 -5.24
N THR A 66 12.86 15.96 -3.96
CA THR A 66 14.15 16.11 -3.23
C THR A 66 14.56 14.84 -2.50
N GLY A 67 13.61 13.96 -2.17
CA GLY A 67 13.82 12.80 -1.32
C GLY A 67 13.91 13.13 0.18
N ARG A 68 13.64 14.39 0.57
CA ARG A 68 13.70 14.81 1.98
C ARG A 68 12.51 14.31 2.76
N VAL A 69 12.77 13.81 3.96
CA VAL A 69 11.74 13.55 4.97
C VAL A 69 11.31 14.88 5.58
N LEU A 70 10.05 15.27 5.33
CA LEU A 70 9.49 16.55 5.76
C LEU A 70 8.85 16.47 7.14
N ALA A 71 8.30 15.32 7.48
CA ALA A 71 7.63 15.06 8.75
C ALA A 71 7.63 13.56 9.04
N THR A 72 7.44 13.23 10.31
CA THR A 72 7.35 11.86 10.80
C THR A 72 6.23 11.77 11.81
N ILE A 73 5.39 10.75 11.69
CA ILE A 73 4.34 10.44 12.64
C ILE A 73 4.51 8.99 13.14
N PRO A 74 4.01 8.64 14.34
CA PRO A 74 4.05 7.26 14.81
C PRO A 74 3.17 6.37 13.92
N ALA A 75 3.65 5.17 13.61
CA ALA A 75 2.86 4.14 12.97
C ALA A 75 2.00 3.41 14.00
N PRO A 76 0.72 3.14 13.73
CA PRO A 76 -0.22 2.65 14.75
C PRO A 76 0.12 1.24 15.27
N GLY A 77 0.79 0.42 14.47
CA GLY A 77 1.19 -0.94 14.84
C GLY A 77 2.58 -1.06 15.46
N GLY A 78 3.30 0.07 15.60
CA GLY A 78 4.62 0.08 16.26
C GLY A 78 5.64 -0.87 15.63
N GLY A 79 5.70 -0.91 14.28
CA GLY A 79 6.61 -1.80 13.53
C GLY A 79 5.95 -3.04 12.96
N ARG A 80 4.66 -3.23 13.15
CA ARG A 80 3.88 -4.37 12.63
C ARG A 80 2.88 -3.98 11.54
N ASP A 81 3.03 -2.78 11.01
CA ASP A 81 2.20 -2.26 9.92
C ASP A 81 2.69 -2.78 8.56
N SER A 82 1.77 -3.04 7.65
CA SER A 82 2.07 -3.69 6.36
C SER A 82 1.71 -2.85 5.15
N GLY A 83 0.53 -2.27 5.10
CA GLY A 83 0.01 -1.52 3.97
C GLY A 83 -0.29 -0.07 4.31
N LEU A 84 -0.38 0.78 3.29
CA LEU A 84 -0.67 2.19 3.46
C LEU A 84 -1.45 2.71 2.25
N ALA A 85 -2.53 3.46 2.51
CA ALA A 85 -3.29 4.15 1.48
C ALA A 85 -3.67 5.56 1.92
N TRP A 86 -3.68 6.49 0.96
CA TRP A 86 -4.23 7.82 1.15
C TRP A 86 -5.67 7.86 0.65
N ALA A 87 -6.58 8.38 1.47
CA ALA A 87 -7.97 8.53 1.09
C ALA A 87 -8.63 9.67 1.86
N GLU A 88 -9.21 10.62 1.13
CA GLU A 88 -10.08 11.67 1.71
C GLU A 88 -9.45 12.43 2.89
N GLY A 89 -8.17 12.75 2.77
CA GLY A 89 -7.44 13.50 3.80
C GLY A 89 -6.95 12.68 4.99
N ALA A 90 -7.02 11.36 4.92
CA ALA A 90 -6.55 10.44 5.96
C ALA A 90 -5.67 9.32 5.39
N LEU A 91 -4.98 8.61 6.26
CA LEU A 91 -4.24 7.40 5.90
C LEU A 91 -4.96 6.16 6.46
N TRP A 92 -5.05 5.14 5.63
CA TRP A 92 -5.45 3.80 6.04
C TRP A 92 -4.19 2.93 6.14
N VAL A 93 -4.02 2.26 7.27
CA VAL A 93 -2.82 1.46 7.56
C VAL A 93 -3.20 0.00 7.70
N GLY A 94 -2.64 -0.86 6.87
CA GLY A 94 -2.83 -2.31 7.00
C GLY A 94 -1.98 -2.87 8.13
N GLN A 95 -2.56 -3.77 8.93
CA GLN A 95 -1.87 -4.52 9.98
C GLN A 95 -2.02 -6.01 9.71
N TYR A 96 -0.91 -6.65 9.35
CA TYR A 96 -0.91 -8.02 8.86
C TYR A 96 -1.44 -9.02 9.90
N ARG A 97 -0.74 -9.15 11.01
CA ARG A 97 -1.06 -10.18 12.02
C ARG A 97 -2.31 -9.87 12.81
N GLU A 98 -2.57 -8.60 13.08
CA GLU A 98 -3.74 -8.13 13.81
C GLU A 98 -5.02 -8.16 12.96
N ARG A 99 -4.89 -8.32 11.62
CA ARG A 99 -6.02 -8.35 10.70
C ARG A 99 -6.90 -7.11 10.82
N LYS A 100 -6.26 -5.95 10.92
CA LYS A 100 -6.93 -4.65 11.13
C LYS A 100 -6.46 -3.64 10.12
N ILE A 101 -7.31 -2.65 9.89
CA ILE A 101 -7.00 -1.49 9.05
C ILE A 101 -7.44 -0.23 9.80
N PRO A 102 -6.58 0.36 10.65
CA PRO A 102 -6.85 1.65 11.27
C PRO A 102 -6.77 2.77 10.23
N GLN A 103 -7.69 3.74 10.36
CA GLN A 103 -7.62 5.03 9.71
C GLN A 103 -6.98 6.02 10.68
N ILE A 104 -5.97 6.75 10.22
CA ILE A 104 -5.22 7.66 11.08
C ILE A 104 -5.17 9.07 10.52
N ASP A 105 -5.02 10.04 11.41
CA ASP A 105 -4.72 11.41 11.08
C ASP A 105 -3.29 11.52 10.51
N PRO A 106 -3.10 12.07 9.29
CA PRO A 106 -1.79 12.10 8.65
C PRO A 106 -0.82 13.12 9.26
N GLN A 107 -1.28 13.99 10.15
CA GLN A 107 -0.44 14.98 10.82
C GLN A 107 0.02 14.50 12.20
N THR A 108 -0.82 13.76 12.90
CA THR A 108 -0.55 13.36 14.30
C THR A 108 -0.31 11.86 14.47
N GLY A 109 -0.78 11.03 13.53
CA GLY A 109 -0.79 9.58 13.68
C GLY A 109 -1.90 9.05 14.58
N ALA A 110 -2.80 9.91 15.07
CA ALA A 110 -3.91 9.49 15.93
C ALA A 110 -4.87 8.57 15.17
N ILE A 111 -5.27 7.47 15.80
CA ILE A 111 -6.24 6.54 15.23
C ILE A 111 -7.63 7.18 15.30
N LEU A 112 -8.25 7.38 14.14
CA LEU A 112 -9.61 7.93 14.01
C LEU A 112 -10.67 6.85 14.16
N ARG A 113 -10.43 5.69 13.55
CA ARG A 113 -11.25 4.49 13.66
C ARG A 113 -10.48 3.27 13.12
N THR A 114 -10.99 2.09 13.40
CA THR A 114 -10.39 0.83 12.94
C THR A 114 -11.47 -0.08 12.38
N ILE A 115 -11.22 -0.67 11.22
CA ILE A 115 -12.01 -1.79 10.70
C ILE A 115 -11.24 -3.09 10.86
N GLU A 116 -11.96 -4.20 10.99
CA GLU A 116 -11.37 -5.53 11.10
C GLU A 116 -11.50 -6.29 9.78
N SER A 117 -10.49 -7.08 9.45
CA SER A 117 -10.51 -8.02 8.35
C SER A 117 -10.55 -9.45 8.90
N ASN A 118 -11.17 -10.35 8.17
CA ASN A 118 -11.13 -11.77 8.50
C ASN A 118 -9.88 -12.49 7.98
N ARG A 119 -8.93 -11.74 7.38
CA ARG A 119 -7.69 -12.26 6.82
C ARG A 119 -6.49 -11.39 7.19
N PHE A 120 -5.29 -11.94 7.05
CA PHE A 120 -4.05 -11.18 7.15
C PHE A 120 -4.00 -10.09 6.07
N VAL A 121 -3.83 -8.84 6.49
CA VAL A 121 -3.82 -7.68 5.59
C VAL A 121 -2.40 -7.39 5.12
N THR A 122 -2.20 -7.29 3.81
CA THR A 122 -0.92 -6.92 3.20
C THR A 122 -0.96 -5.47 2.71
N GLY A 123 -1.10 -5.22 1.40
CA GLY A 123 -1.23 -3.87 0.85
C GLY A 123 -2.65 -3.33 0.99
N VAL A 124 -2.79 -2.01 0.99
CA VAL A 124 -4.08 -1.31 1.08
C VAL A 124 -4.14 -0.24 0.00
N THR A 125 -5.27 -0.08 -0.66
CA THR A 125 -5.52 1.01 -1.61
C THR A 125 -6.95 1.52 -1.55
N TRP A 126 -7.16 2.72 -2.07
CA TRP A 126 -8.45 3.37 -2.17
C TRP A 126 -8.69 3.86 -3.60
N VAL A 127 -9.86 3.55 -4.14
CA VAL A 127 -10.27 4.01 -5.47
C VAL A 127 -11.79 4.11 -5.56
N ASP A 128 -12.31 5.22 -6.07
CA ASP A 128 -13.75 5.44 -6.30
C ASP A 128 -14.63 5.18 -5.06
N GLY A 129 -14.16 5.56 -3.88
CA GLY A 129 -14.87 5.32 -2.61
C GLY A 129 -14.79 3.88 -2.13
N GLU A 130 -13.95 3.05 -2.73
CA GLU A 130 -13.75 1.65 -2.37
C GLU A 130 -12.42 1.46 -1.65
N LEU A 131 -12.45 0.71 -0.56
CA LEU A 131 -11.27 0.25 0.14
C LEU A 131 -10.96 -1.19 -0.28
N TRP A 132 -9.76 -1.38 -0.82
CA TRP A 132 -9.26 -2.67 -1.21
C TRP A 132 -8.02 -3.02 -0.40
N HIS A 133 -7.83 -4.28 -0.08
CA HIS A 133 -6.59 -4.76 0.49
C HIS A 133 -6.18 -6.11 -0.07
N GLY A 134 -4.87 -6.35 -0.09
CA GLY A 134 -4.29 -7.65 -0.36
C GLY A 134 -4.31 -8.52 0.89
N THR A 135 -4.23 -9.82 0.68
CA THR A 135 -4.10 -10.82 1.74
C THR A 135 -2.95 -11.78 1.43
N TRP A 136 -2.44 -12.42 2.47
CA TRP A 136 -1.55 -13.57 2.33
C TRP A 136 -1.88 -14.58 3.41
N GLU A 137 -2.36 -15.73 3.03
CA GLU A 137 -2.76 -16.78 3.96
C GLU A 137 -2.66 -18.15 3.30
N GLY A 138 -1.91 -19.07 3.88
CA GLY A 138 -1.74 -20.43 3.35
C GLY A 138 -1.17 -20.49 1.93
N ASP A 139 -0.16 -19.64 1.63
CA ASP A 139 0.44 -19.49 0.29
C ASP A 139 -0.52 -18.99 -0.80
N GLU A 140 -1.65 -18.44 -0.39
CA GLU A 140 -2.63 -17.81 -1.28
C GLU A 140 -2.77 -16.31 -1.00
N SER A 141 -3.01 -15.53 -2.03
CA SER A 141 -3.35 -14.11 -1.97
C SER A 141 -4.68 -13.84 -2.64
N ASP A 142 -5.43 -12.93 -2.03
CA ASP A 142 -6.63 -12.35 -2.63
C ASP A 142 -6.48 -10.83 -2.67
N LEU A 143 -7.21 -10.18 -3.57
CA LEU A 143 -7.56 -8.77 -3.46
C LEU A 143 -8.99 -8.69 -2.95
N THR A 144 -9.18 -8.03 -1.83
CA THR A 144 -10.46 -8.00 -1.12
C THR A 144 -10.98 -6.58 -1.04
N ARG A 145 -12.20 -6.36 -1.52
CA ARG A 145 -12.92 -5.11 -1.33
C ARG A 145 -13.75 -5.22 -0.06
N VAL A 146 -13.60 -4.23 0.81
CA VAL A 146 -14.33 -4.15 2.07
C VAL A 146 -15.14 -2.86 2.15
N ASP A 147 -16.23 -2.93 2.88
CA ASP A 147 -16.98 -1.73 3.24
C ASP A 147 -16.13 -0.88 4.20
N PRO A 148 -15.81 0.38 3.84
CA PRO A 148 -14.94 1.21 4.68
C PRO A 148 -15.60 1.66 5.99
N GLN A 149 -16.89 1.45 6.17
CA GLN A 149 -17.60 1.75 7.41
C GLN A 149 -17.64 0.55 8.36
N THR A 150 -17.85 -0.64 7.82
CA THR A 150 -18.11 -1.85 8.63
C THR A 150 -16.96 -2.87 8.59
N GLY A 151 -16.14 -2.83 7.54
CA GLY A 151 -15.14 -3.88 7.27
C GLY A 151 -15.73 -5.14 6.64
N GLU A 152 -17.03 -5.15 6.33
CA GLU A 152 -17.67 -6.28 5.65
C GLU A 152 -17.02 -6.54 4.29
N VAL A 153 -16.74 -7.81 4.00
CA VAL A 153 -16.19 -8.22 2.71
C VAL A 153 -17.27 -8.14 1.65
N LEU A 154 -17.08 -7.29 0.65
CA LEU A 154 -18.00 -7.07 -0.45
C LEU A 154 -17.63 -7.87 -1.71
N GLU A 155 -16.33 -8.11 -1.90
CA GLU A 155 -15.82 -8.81 -3.08
C GLU A 155 -14.45 -9.42 -2.83
N ARG A 156 -14.15 -10.52 -3.49
CA ARG A 156 -12.82 -11.14 -3.50
C ARG A 156 -12.38 -11.48 -4.92
N LEU A 157 -11.17 -11.08 -5.25
CA LEU A 157 -10.48 -11.47 -6.47
C LEU A 157 -9.32 -12.37 -6.11
N LYS A 158 -9.45 -13.66 -6.36
CA LYS A 158 -8.40 -14.64 -6.08
C LYS A 158 -7.24 -14.44 -7.05
N MET A 159 -6.04 -14.35 -6.51
CA MET A 159 -4.83 -14.28 -7.33
C MET A 159 -4.40 -15.67 -7.79
N PRO A 160 -3.67 -15.78 -8.92
CA PRO A 160 -3.11 -17.07 -9.35
C PRO A 160 -2.26 -17.72 -8.26
N ALA A 161 -2.25 -19.05 -8.21
CA ALA A 161 -1.47 -19.81 -7.24
C ALA A 161 0.01 -19.39 -7.26
N GLY A 162 0.59 -19.25 -6.06
CA GLY A 162 1.98 -18.82 -5.90
C GLY A 162 2.24 -17.32 -6.14
N THR A 163 1.19 -16.52 -6.34
CA THR A 163 1.31 -15.06 -6.52
C THR A 163 1.10 -14.37 -5.18
N ALA A 164 2.17 -13.80 -4.63
CA ALA A 164 2.09 -12.97 -3.42
C ALA A 164 1.66 -11.54 -3.74
N VAL A 165 0.89 -10.94 -2.85
CA VAL A 165 0.58 -9.51 -2.85
C VAL A 165 1.12 -8.90 -1.57
N SER A 166 2.21 -8.12 -1.66
CA SER A 166 2.82 -7.43 -0.52
C SER A 166 2.40 -5.97 -0.44
N GLY A 167 2.28 -5.30 -1.56
CA GLY A 167 1.79 -3.93 -1.71
C GLY A 167 0.68 -3.87 -2.72
N LEU A 168 -0.18 -2.89 -2.61
CA LEU A 168 -1.33 -2.72 -3.50
C LEU A 168 -1.60 -1.24 -3.72
N GLU A 169 -1.77 -0.85 -4.98
CA GLU A 169 -2.19 0.50 -5.35
C GLU A 169 -3.04 0.50 -6.61
N SER A 170 -4.04 1.37 -6.64
CA SER A 170 -4.82 1.64 -7.84
C SER A 170 -4.13 2.68 -8.74
N ASP A 171 -4.29 2.55 -10.05
CA ASP A 171 -3.92 3.61 -11.00
C ASP A 171 -4.95 4.75 -11.09
N GLY A 172 -6.01 4.67 -10.27
CA GLY A 172 -7.16 5.57 -10.30
C GLY A 172 -8.21 5.18 -11.36
N GLY A 173 -7.95 4.13 -12.12
CA GLY A 173 -8.81 3.61 -13.18
C GLY A 173 -9.16 2.14 -13.01
N ASP A 174 -8.84 1.35 -14.00
CA ASP A 174 -9.22 -0.07 -14.08
C ASP A 174 -8.09 -1.05 -13.75
N GLN A 175 -6.98 -0.58 -13.21
CA GLN A 175 -5.85 -1.42 -12.84
C GLN A 175 -5.44 -1.25 -11.37
N PHE A 176 -4.94 -2.36 -10.81
CA PHE A 176 -4.14 -2.37 -9.59
C PHE A 176 -2.69 -2.71 -9.92
N PHE A 177 -1.76 -2.05 -9.23
CA PHE A 177 -0.36 -2.48 -9.14
C PHE A 177 -0.17 -3.28 -7.87
N CYS A 178 0.33 -4.50 -8.00
CA CYS A 178 0.54 -5.44 -6.90
C CYS A 178 2.02 -5.73 -6.74
N GLY A 179 2.59 -5.39 -5.59
CA GLY A 179 3.93 -5.80 -5.23
C GLY A 179 3.97 -7.28 -4.91
N GLY A 180 4.95 -7.99 -5.44
CA GLY A 180 5.06 -9.44 -5.33
C GLY A 180 6.04 -9.93 -4.25
N GLY A 181 6.37 -9.12 -3.25
CA GLY A 181 7.24 -9.49 -2.15
C GLY A 181 8.60 -10.02 -2.63
N ASN A 182 8.95 -11.23 -2.21
CA ASN A 182 10.23 -11.87 -2.55
C ASN A 182 10.44 -12.14 -4.04
N SER A 183 9.38 -12.10 -4.86
CA SER A 183 9.53 -12.25 -6.31
C SER A 183 10.26 -11.08 -6.97
N GLY A 184 10.34 -9.93 -6.30
CA GLY A 184 10.93 -8.70 -6.84
C GLY A 184 10.16 -8.12 -8.03
N LYS A 185 8.90 -8.49 -8.20
CA LYS A 185 8.05 -8.07 -9.32
C LYS A 185 6.93 -7.18 -8.85
N VAL A 186 6.53 -6.24 -9.69
CA VAL A 186 5.25 -5.52 -9.60
C VAL A 186 4.40 -6.00 -10.78
N ARG A 187 3.17 -6.41 -10.49
CA ARG A 187 2.21 -6.88 -11.48
C ARG A 187 1.07 -5.89 -11.63
N ALA A 188 0.61 -5.71 -12.86
CA ALA A 188 -0.65 -5.02 -13.13
C ALA A 188 -1.80 -6.06 -13.15
N VAL A 189 -2.85 -5.78 -12.41
CA VAL A 189 -4.03 -6.64 -12.30
C VAL A 189 -5.25 -5.77 -12.63
N ARG A 190 -6.16 -6.31 -13.47
CA ARG A 190 -7.37 -5.57 -13.81
C ARG A 190 -8.31 -5.51 -12.60
N ARG A 191 -8.77 -4.30 -12.27
CA ARG A 191 -9.83 -4.11 -11.29
C ARG A 191 -11.15 -4.65 -11.86
N PRO A 192 -11.94 -5.40 -11.09
CA PRO A 192 -13.26 -5.83 -11.52
C PRO A 192 -14.12 -4.62 -11.87
N LYS A 193 -14.86 -4.71 -12.99
CA LYS A 193 -15.81 -3.66 -13.36
C LYS A 193 -17.02 -3.74 -12.41
N ARG A 194 -17.48 -2.59 -11.98
CA ARG A 194 -18.80 -2.49 -11.34
C ARG A 194 -19.85 -2.84 -12.41
N GLY A 195 -20.70 -3.79 -12.09
CA GLY A 195 -21.89 -4.08 -12.90
C GLY A 195 -22.91 -2.97 -12.78
#